data_c0f5db217481bc98020b4560914321af
#
_entry.id   c0f5db217481bc98020b4560914321af
#
_cell.length_a   1.000
_cell.length_b   1.000
_cell.length_c   1.000
_cell.angle_alpha   90.00
_cell.angle_beta   90.00
_cell.angle_gamma   90.00
#
_symmetry.space_group_name_H-M   'P 1'
#
loop_
_entity.id
_entity.type
_entity.pdbx_description
1 polymer ?
#
loop_
_entity_poly.entity_id
_entity_poly.type
_entity_poly.pdbx_seq_one_letter_code
_entity_poly.pdbx_strand_id
1 'polypeptide(L)'
;MMTVSENSMTIKVTPPTKGLFDLMIFARYADSQDPYNWVCSYQIQCLEPRNGETLPENPFHFWGLHQKVRDFGIDESSYKGELLVAPQGTLLLTLQTSRPLLATYELVNKDLDAALSKKCLATQAEEEKLSCHVLCPFQGYYRLSVFVKDLGGTTFRNTANFLIHCLGPINQNELFPLGLSMHCGSGISSGSHGLSNPSHSAPIITTKLGKCNITFHARAGIEVTASLSKDKVTGSKYPLERYLLVTHLRSKVSVCIVLPEPGVYKVGLFGRSKEHKEFAHICDYVIRCFSEPSWPPFPKVYSLWRRGCVLLEPRTGVLQAQSWVRFRVKVPKAHKAVVLGQEKTVLQLSPSTVWEGDVFIGAMGTQVRLAASFSQHCSSLEVLLAFEVGGDPPASLGCSG
;
A
#
# COMPACT_ATOMS: atom_id res chain seq x y z
N MET A 1 -10.39 -25.64 -19.91
CA MET A 1 -11.19 -24.58 -19.25
C MET A 1 -12.63 -24.72 -19.69
N MET A 2 -13.57 -24.74 -18.78
CA MET A 2 -15.00 -24.89 -19.06
C MET A 2 -15.76 -23.69 -18.50
N THR A 3 -16.60 -23.08 -19.33
CA THR A 3 -17.49 -21.97 -18.98
C THR A 3 -18.94 -22.41 -19.19
N VAL A 4 -19.78 -22.17 -18.21
CA VAL A 4 -21.23 -22.44 -18.29
C VAL A 4 -21.94 -21.09 -18.15
N SER A 5 -22.77 -20.74 -19.13
CA SER A 5 -23.73 -19.64 -19.08
C SER A 5 -25.14 -20.21 -19.20
N GLU A 6 -26.19 -19.42 -18.90
CA GLU A 6 -27.58 -19.86 -18.72
C GLU A 6 -28.01 -21.02 -19.65
N ASN A 7 -27.72 -20.95 -20.95
CA ASN A 7 -28.11 -21.96 -21.95
C ASN A 7 -26.95 -22.45 -22.82
N SER A 8 -25.70 -22.17 -22.43
CA SER A 8 -24.54 -22.58 -23.22
C SER A 8 -23.37 -23.00 -22.34
N MET A 9 -22.59 -23.90 -22.89
CA MET A 9 -21.32 -24.32 -22.28
C MET A 9 -20.22 -24.21 -23.33
N THR A 10 -19.14 -23.56 -22.96
CA THR A 10 -17.94 -23.46 -23.79
C THR A 10 -16.79 -24.22 -23.15
N ILE A 11 -16.16 -25.10 -23.90
CA ILE A 11 -14.97 -25.83 -23.44
C ILE A 11 -13.79 -25.42 -24.30
N LYS A 12 -12.75 -24.85 -23.67
CA LYS A 12 -11.45 -24.57 -24.30
C LYS A 12 -10.47 -25.65 -23.89
N VAL A 13 -9.90 -26.35 -24.86
CA VAL A 13 -8.95 -27.42 -24.66
C VAL A 13 -7.59 -27.03 -25.21
N THR A 14 -6.54 -27.25 -24.43
CA THR A 14 -5.15 -27.06 -24.85
C THR A 14 -4.42 -28.40 -24.67
N PRO A 15 -4.26 -29.18 -25.74
CA PRO A 15 -3.54 -30.44 -25.69
C PRO A 15 -2.07 -30.22 -25.33
N PRO A 16 -1.48 -31.01 -24.42
CA PRO A 16 -0.09 -30.81 -23.97
C PRO A 16 0.95 -31.27 -24.99
N THR A 17 0.56 -32.20 -25.86
CA THR A 17 1.45 -32.83 -26.84
C THR A 17 0.73 -33.02 -28.18
N LYS A 18 1.49 -33.29 -29.22
CA LYS A 18 0.96 -33.78 -30.50
C LYS A 18 0.32 -35.16 -30.30
N GLY A 19 -0.87 -35.38 -30.85
CA GLY A 19 -1.55 -36.67 -30.76
C GLY A 19 -3.09 -36.58 -30.84
N LEU A 20 -3.73 -37.70 -30.57
CA LEU A 20 -5.17 -37.84 -30.45
C LEU A 20 -5.58 -37.85 -28.99
N PHE A 21 -6.61 -37.09 -28.66
CA PHE A 21 -7.16 -36.97 -27.31
C PHE A 21 -8.67 -37.17 -27.35
N ASP A 22 -9.20 -37.88 -26.36
CA ASP A 22 -10.64 -38.03 -26.19
C ASP A 22 -11.13 -37.07 -25.11
N LEU A 23 -12.05 -36.16 -25.46
CA LEU A 23 -12.73 -35.27 -24.53
C LEU A 23 -14.11 -35.86 -24.23
N MET A 24 -14.31 -36.37 -23.03
CA MET A 24 -15.59 -36.86 -22.54
C MET A 24 -16.28 -35.80 -21.71
N ILE A 25 -17.56 -35.52 -22.01
CA ILE A 25 -18.40 -34.57 -21.31
C ILE A 25 -19.41 -35.31 -20.47
N PHE A 26 -19.44 -34.97 -19.20
CA PHE A 26 -20.39 -35.50 -18.22
C PHE A 26 -21.20 -34.34 -17.65
N ALA A 27 -22.51 -34.52 -17.49
CA ALA A 27 -23.39 -33.50 -16.90
C ALA A 27 -24.36 -34.11 -15.89
N ARG A 28 -24.84 -33.25 -14.98
CA ARG A 28 -25.96 -33.53 -14.08
C ARG A 28 -26.77 -32.26 -13.88
N TYR A 29 -27.99 -32.38 -13.43
CA TYR A 29 -28.77 -31.22 -13.01
C TYR A 29 -28.14 -30.55 -11.78
N ALA A 30 -28.18 -29.21 -11.73
CA ALA A 30 -27.50 -28.43 -10.67
C ALA A 30 -27.99 -28.81 -9.26
N ASP A 31 -29.26 -29.15 -9.10
CA ASP A 31 -29.88 -29.49 -7.82
C ASP A 31 -29.91 -30.98 -7.51
N SER A 32 -29.35 -31.84 -8.42
CA SER A 32 -29.32 -33.28 -8.23
C SER A 32 -28.10 -33.70 -7.40
N GLN A 33 -28.29 -34.68 -6.55
CA GLN A 33 -27.23 -35.43 -5.84
C GLN A 33 -26.72 -36.64 -6.67
N ASP A 34 -27.29 -36.88 -7.84
CA ASP A 34 -26.92 -37.99 -8.69
C ASP A 34 -25.50 -37.86 -9.22
N PRO A 35 -24.83 -38.98 -9.57
CA PRO A 35 -23.54 -38.91 -10.25
C PRO A 35 -23.66 -38.22 -11.62
N TYR A 36 -22.55 -37.65 -12.07
CA TYR A 36 -22.49 -37.11 -13.41
C TYR A 36 -22.69 -38.20 -14.47
N ASN A 37 -23.59 -37.96 -15.39
CA ASN A 37 -23.88 -38.89 -16.51
C ASN A 37 -23.09 -38.46 -17.75
N TRP A 38 -22.59 -39.44 -18.50
CA TRP A 38 -21.95 -39.20 -19.79
C TRP A 38 -22.96 -38.61 -20.77
N VAL A 39 -22.53 -37.55 -21.45
CA VAL A 39 -23.38 -36.84 -22.45
C VAL A 39 -22.86 -37.07 -23.87
N CYS A 40 -21.61 -36.79 -24.11
CA CYS A 40 -20.96 -36.95 -25.39
C CYS A 40 -19.44 -37.01 -25.28
N SER A 41 -18.80 -37.44 -26.36
CA SER A 41 -17.36 -37.45 -26.51
C SER A 41 -16.96 -36.80 -27.84
N TYR A 42 -15.79 -36.13 -27.79
CA TYR A 42 -15.15 -35.56 -28.97
C TYR A 42 -13.75 -36.12 -29.10
N GLN A 43 -13.34 -36.50 -30.30
CA GLN A 43 -11.96 -36.81 -30.61
C GLN A 43 -11.25 -35.53 -31.09
N ILE A 44 -10.17 -35.15 -30.43
CA ILE A 44 -9.40 -33.95 -30.73
C ILE A 44 -8.03 -34.38 -31.25
N GLN A 45 -7.71 -34.00 -32.48
CA GLN A 45 -6.42 -34.21 -33.08
C GLN A 45 -5.57 -32.95 -32.93
N CYS A 46 -4.51 -33.03 -32.16
CA CYS A 46 -3.50 -31.96 -32.03
C CYS A 46 -2.34 -32.24 -32.99
N LEU A 47 -2.21 -31.41 -34.02
CA LEU A 47 -1.14 -31.50 -35.02
C LEU A 47 0.15 -30.84 -34.52
N GLU A 48 0.02 -29.67 -33.89
CA GLU A 48 1.12 -28.89 -33.32
C GLU A 48 0.70 -28.31 -31.98
N PRO A 49 1.27 -28.79 -30.86
CA PRO A 49 1.02 -28.19 -29.57
C PRO A 49 1.70 -26.82 -29.51
N ARG A 50 1.12 -25.86 -28.82
CA ARG A 50 1.80 -24.60 -28.49
C ARG A 50 2.90 -24.91 -27.49
N ASN A 51 4.14 -24.87 -27.95
CA ASN A 51 5.31 -25.16 -27.12
C ASN A 51 5.42 -24.15 -25.97
N GLY A 52 5.54 -24.65 -24.75
CA GLY A 52 5.86 -23.88 -23.56
C GLY A 52 4.70 -23.28 -22.77
N GLU A 53 3.47 -23.32 -23.25
CA GLU A 53 2.29 -22.80 -22.54
C GLU A 53 1.63 -23.89 -21.68
N THR A 54 2.12 -24.07 -20.45
CA THR A 54 1.46 -24.93 -19.47
C THR A 54 0.44 -24.13 -18.68
N LEU A 55 -0.80 -24.62 -18.59
CA LEU A 55 -1.81 -24.04 -17.71
C LEU A 55 -1.50 -24.36 -16.24
N PRO A 56 -1.72 -23.42 -15.33
CA PRO A 56 -1.55 -23.70 -13.90
C PRO A 56 -2.60 -24.70 -13.41
N GLU A 57 -2.20 -25.53 -12.45
CA GLU A 57 -3.10 -26.47 -11.80
C GLU A 57 -4.24 -25.73 -11.09
N ASN A 58 -5.45 -26.25 -11.17
CA ASN A 58 -6.64 -25.68 -10.51
C ASN A 58 -7.33 -26.77 -9.64
N PRO A 59 -7.01 -26.85 -8.35
CA PRO A 59 -7.59 -27.83 -7.44
C PRO A 59 -9.08 -27.59 -7.12
N PHE A 60 -9.63 -26.46 -7.51
CA PHE A 60 -11.03 -26.09 -7.20
C PHE A 60 -12.02 -26.58 -8.27
N HIS A 61 -11.53 -27.11 -9.39
CA HIS A 61 -12.33 -27.72 -10.46
C HIS A 61 -13.32 -26.77 -11.17
N PHE A 62 -13.21 -25.46 -10.99
CA PHE A 62 -13.98 -24.46 -11.75
C PHE A 62 -13.12 -23.23 -12.07
N TRP A 63 -13.47 -22.56 -13.17
CA TRP A 63 -12.92 -21.29 -13.58
C TRP A 63 -14.02 -20.22 -13.58
N GLY A 64 -13.63 -18.96 -13.36
CA GLY A 64 -14.55 -17.85 -13.22
C GLY A 64 -15.14 -17.77 -11.81
N LEU A 65 -16.33 -17.22 -11.70
CA LEU A 65 -17.06 -17.09 -10.44
C LEU A 65 -17.71 -18.43 -10.06
N HIS A 66 -17.74 -18.74 -8.76
CA HIS A 66 -18.46 -19.91 -8.24
C HIS A 66 -19.96 -19.77 -8.51
N GLN A 67 -20.66 -20.88 -8.77
CA GLN A 67 -22.12 -20.87 -9.07
C GLN A 67 -22.96 -20.19 -7.96
N LYS A 68 -22.54 -20.30 -6.70
CA LYS A 68 -23.23 -19.68 -5.54
C LYS A 68 -22.54 -18.39 -5.09
N VAL A 69 -21.94 -17.64 -6.02
CA VAL A 69 -21.16 -16.44 -5.65
C VAL A 69 -22.01 -15.36 -4.98
N ARG A 70 -23.33 -15.30 -5.29
CA ARG A 70 -24.29 -14.41 -4.64
C ARG A 70 -24.46 -14.69 -3.15
N ASP A 71 -24.37 -15.96 -2.73
CA ASP A 71 -24.46 -16.35 -1.32
C ASP A 71 -23.30 -15.74 -0.50
N PHE A 72 -22.19 -15.45 -1.16
CA PHE A 72 -21.03 -14.77 -0.57
C PHE A 72 -21.12 -13.24 -0.66
N GLY A 73 -22.18 -12.70 -1.28
CA GLY A 73 -22.37 -11.26 -1.43
C GLY A 73 -21.63 -10.62 -2.61
N ILE A 74 -21.10 -11.40 -3.54
CA ILE A 74 -20.44 -10.91 -4.76
C ILE A 74 -21.47 -10.82 -5.88
N ASP A 75 -21.48 -9.70 -6.61
CA ASP A 75 -22.32 -9.53 -7.79
C ASP A 75 -21.72 -10.26 -8.97
N GLU A 76 -22.52 -11.19 -9.54
CA GLU A 76 -22.15 -11.98 -10.73
C GLU A 76 -21.89 -11.10 -11.97
N SER A 77 -22.55 -9.94 -12.05
CA SER A 77 -22.41 -9.01 -13.19
C SER A 77 -21.04 -8.32 -13.21
N SER A 78 -20.32 -8.29 -12.08
CA SER A 78 -19.03 -7.60 -11.94
C SER A 78 -17.96 -8.23 -12.83
N TYR A 79 -18.15 -9.50 -13.25
CA TYR A 79 -17.13 -10.15 -14.06
C TYR A 79 -17.72 -11.21 -15.01
N LYS A 80 -17.59 -10.97 -16.31
CA LYS A 80 -18.04 -11.91 -17.36
C LYS A 80 -16.83 -12.48 -18.11
N GLY A 81 -16.13 -13.41 -17.51
CA GLY A 81 -15.05 -14.10 -18.21
C GLY A 81 -14.05 -14.73 -17.26
N GLU A 82 -13.59 -15.90 -17.62
CA GLU A 82 -12.63 -16.66 -16.83
C GLU A 82 -11.19 -16.39 -17.24
N LEU A 83 -10.98 -15.93 -18.48
CA LEU A 83 -9.68 -15.58 -19.03
C LEU A 83 -9.46 -14.07 -18.97
N LEU A 84 -8.49 -13.64 -18.20
CA LEU A 84 -8.01 -12.28 -18.09
C LEU A 84 -6.72 -12.12 -18.88
N VAL A 85 -6.51 -10.95 -19.46
CA VAL A 85 -5.27 -10.67 -20.19
C VAL A 85 -4.50 -9.56 -19.47
N ALA A 86 -3.22 -9.79 -19.21
CA ALA A 86 -2.28 -8.83 -18.69
C ALA A 86 -1.22 -8.46 -19.75
N PRO A 87 -1.50 -7.50 -20.64
CA PRO A 87 -0.63 -7.21 -21.79
C PRO A 87 0.77 -6.73 -21.38
N GLN A 88 0.85 -6.00 -20.27
CA GLN A 88 2.08 -5.41 -19.72
C GLN A 88 2.39 -5.95 -18.32
N GLY A 89 1.97 -7.16 -18.01
CA GLY A 89 2.22 -7.79 -16.72
C GLY A 89 1.48 -7.17 -15.54
N THR A 90 0.47 -6.33 -15.79
CA THR A 90 -0.35 -5.70 -14.75
C THR A 90 -1.82 -5.96 -15.00
N LEU A 91 -2.57 -6.20 -13.94
CA LEU A 91 -4.01 -6.41 -13.98
C LEU A 91 -4.65 -5.84 -12.73
N LEU A 92 -5.81 -5.22 -12.85
CA LEU A 92 -6.69 -4.87 -11.74
C LEU A 92 -7.96 -5.72 -11.83
N LEU A 93 -8.12 -6.64 -10.87
CA LEU A 93 -9.38 -7.35 -10.66
C LEU A 93 -10.24 -6.54 -9.71
N THR A 94 -11.52 -6.31 -10.09
CA THR A 94 -12.49 -5.63 -9.23
C THR A 94 -13.76 -6.46 -9.17
N LEU A 95 -14.27 -6.74 -7.97
CA LEU A 95 -15.52 -7.44 -7.73
C LEU A 95 -16.44 -6.53 -6.90
N GLN A 96 -17.65 -6.28 -7.41
CA GLN A 96 -18.69 -5.57 -6.66
C GLN A 96 -19.29 -6.50 -5.61
N THR A 97 -19.62 -5.95 -4.44
CA THR A 97 -20.17 -6.73 -3.34
C THR A 97 -21.42 -6.05 -2.78
N SER A 98 -22.38 -6.84 -2.31
CA SER A 98 -23.62 -6.34 -1.71
C SER A 98 -23.48 -6.02 -0.20
N ARG A 99 -22.35 -6.37 0.36
CA ARG A 99 -21.99 -6.12 1.77
C ARG A 99 -20.47 -6.11 1.93
N PRO A 100 -19.95 -5.56 3.03
CA PRO A 100 -18.53 -5.54 3.31
C PRO A 100 -17.97 -6.95 3.48
N LEU A 101 -16.92 -7.27 2.73
CA LEU A 101 -16.22 -8.55 2.74
C LEU A 101 -14.72 -8.34 2.94
N LEU A 102 -14.06 -9.34 3.51
CA LEU A 102 -12.60 -9.46 3.46
C LEU A 102 -12.22 -10.50 2.40
N ALA A 103 -11.15 -10.22 1.67
CA ALA A 103 -10.64 -11.10 0.65
C ALA A 103 -9.14 -11.39 0.82
N THR A 104 -8.75 -12.62 0.48
CA THR A 104 -7.36 -13.00 0.25
C THR A 104 -7.26 -13.68 -1.12
N TYR A 105 -6.07 -13.66 -1.68
CA TYR A 105 -5.83 -14.10 -3.05
C TYR A 105 -4.62 -15.01 -3.10
N GLU A 106 -4.65 -15.97 -4.01
CA GLU A 106 -3.54 -16.85 -4.32
C GLU A 106 -3.20 -16.70 -5.81
N LEU A 107 -1.95 -16.41 -6.12
CA LEU A 107 -1.44 -16.32 -7.49
C LEU A 107 -0.44 -17.46 -7.73
N VAL A 108 -0.69 -18.27 -8.73
CA VAL A 108 0.10 -19.47 -9.07
C VAL A 108 0.54 -19.40 -10.52
N ASN A 109 1.82 -19.63 -10.76
CA ASN A 109 2.43 -19.83 -12.06
C ASN A 109 3.62 -20.77 -11.88
N LYS A 110 4.01 -21.50 -12.93
CA LYS A 110 5.09 -22.51 -12.88
C LYS A 110 6.45 -21.96 -12.43
N ASP A 111 6.72 -20.68 -12.73
CA ASP A 111 8.00 -20.03 -12.47
C ASP A 111 7.92 -19.12 -11.22
N LEU A 112 6.76 -19.03 -10.56
CA LEU A 112 6.47 -18.15 -9.43
C LEU A 112 6.56 -18.92 -8.12
N ASP A 113 7.62 -18.70 -7.36
CA ASP A 113 7.73 -19.25 -6.01
C ASP A 113 6.84 -18.51 -5.00
N ALA A 114 6.69 -19.10 -3.80
CA ALA A 114 5.83 -18.56 -2.75
C ALA A 114 6.28 -17.19 -2.21
N ALA A 115 7.57 -16.89 -2.23
CA ALA A 115 8.13 -15.62 -1.77
C ALA A 115 7.86 -14.52 -2.79
N LEU A 116 8.07 -14.82 -4.06
CA LEU A 116 7.83 -13.87 -5.16
C LEU A 116 6.33 -13.62 -5.35
N SER A 117 5.48 -14.65 -5.19
CA SER A 117 4.02 -14.53 -5.25
C SER A 117 3.47 -13.46 -4.30
N LYS A 118 4.01 -13.37 -3.08
CA LYS A 118 3.64 -12.36 -2.08
C LYS A 118 3.94 -10.92 -2.51
N LYS A 119 4.84 -10.74 -3.48
CA LYS A 119 5.21 -9.44 -4.06
C LYS A 119 4.39 -9.07 -5.29
N CYS A 120 3.47 -9.93 -5.69
CA CYS A 120 2.67 -9.76 -6.91
C CYS A 120 1.24 -9.27 -6.65
N LEU A 121 0.82 -9.15 -5.40
CA LEU A 121 -0.56 -8.86 -5.03
C LEU A 121 -0.64 -7.67 -4.06
N ALA A 122 -1.51 -6.69 -4.39
CA ALA A 122 -1.93 -5.64 -3.47
C ALA A 122 -3.46 -5.57 -3.46
N THR A 123 -4.05 -5.78 -2.28
CA THR A 123 -5.48 -6.05 -2.11
C THR A 123 -6.17 -4.94 -1.34
N GLN A 124 -7.36 -4.54 -1.76
CA GLN A 124 -8.16 -3.50 -1.12
C GLN A 124 -9.58 -4.01 -0.90
N ALA A 125 -10.11 -3.80 0.30
CA ALA A 125 -11.49 -4.08 0.66
C ALA A 125 -12.19 -2.78 1.05
N GLU A 126 -13.22 -2.41 0.27
CA GLU A 126 -14.10 -1.28 0.49
C GLU A 126 -15.51 -1.80 0.85
N GLU A 127 -16.43 -0.92 1.24
CA GLU A 127 -17.78 -1.32 1.71
C GLU A 127 -18.55 -2.18 0.70
N GLU A 128 -18.45 -1.86 -0.60
CA GLU A 128 -19.19 -2.53 -1.67
C GLU A 128 -18.28 -3.05 -2.78
N LYS A 129 -16.97 -3.17 -2.52
CA LYS A 129 -16.00 -3.52 -3.55
C LYS A 129 -14.76 -4.20 -3.00
N LEU A 130 -14.33 -5.26 -3.67
CA LEU A 130 -13.03 -5.89 -3.50
C LEU A 130 -12.16 -5.62 -4.72
N SER A 131 -10.92 -5.21 -4.51
CA SER A 131 -9.97 -4.99 -5.59
C SER A 131 -8.64 -5.70 -5.32
N CYS A 132 -8.03 -6.20 -6.38
CA CYS A 132 -6.70 -6.81 -6.32
C CYS A 132 -5.88 -6.34 -7.51
N HIS A 133 -4.78 -5.63 -7.22
CA HIS A 133 -3.75 -5.34 -8.20
C HIS A 133 -2.82 -6.55 -8.31
N VAL A 134 -2.72 -7.09 -9.51
CA VAL A 134 -1.92 -8.28 -9.82
C VAL A 134 -0.75 -7.88 -10.70
N LEU A 135 0.44 -8.33 -10.36
CA LEU A 135 1.66 -8.17 -11.13
C LEU A 135 2.14 -9.55 -11.60
N CYS A 136 2.46 -9.67 -12.88
CA CYS A 136 2.90 -10.91 -13.52
C CYS A 136 4.36 -10.74 -13.96
N PRO A 137 5.36 -11.24 -13.19
CA PRO A 137 6.78 -11.11 -13.52
C PRO A 137 7.28 -12.09 -14.57
N PHE A 138 6.45 -13.04 -15.00
CA PHE A 138 6.79 -14.03 -16.04
C PHE A 138 5.73 -14.04 -17.13
N GLN A 139 6.12 -14.37 -18.34
CA GLN A 139 5.18 -14.60 -19.44
C GLN A 139 4.44 -15.93 -19.26
N GLY A 140 3.22 -16.03 -19.76
CA GLY A 140 2.42 -17.26 -19.75
C GLY A 140 1.20 -17.17 -18.86
N TYR A 141 0.73 -18.31 -18.38
CA TYR A 141 -0.54 -18.40 -17.66
C TYR A 141 -0.37 -18.43 -16.14
N TYR A 142 -1.28 -17.72 -15.47
CA TYR A 142 -1.41 -17.69 -14.00
C TYR A 142 -2.82 -18.12 -13.61
N ARG A 143 -2.96 -18.75 -12.46
CA ARG A 143 -4.23 -18.88 -11.75
C ARG A 143 -4.28 -17.84 -10.64
N LEU A 144 -5.33 -17.02 -10.64
CA LEU A 144 -5.69 -16.15 -9.53
C LEU A 144 -6.93 -16.70 -8.84
N SER A 145 -6.76 -17.24 -7.65
CA SER A 145 -7.85 -17.73 -6.80
C SER A 145 -8.25 -16.68 -5.80
N VAL A 146 -9.57 -16.45 -5.66
CA VAL A 146 -10.15 -15.48 -4.75
C VAL A 146 -10.86 -16.20 -3.60
N PHE A 147 -10.54 -15.81 -2.38
CA PHE A 147 -11.16 -16.34 -1.17
C PHE A 147 -11.76 -15.19 -0.39
N VAL A 148 -13.02 -15.30 0.01
CA VAL A 148 -13.71 -14.25 0.77
C VAL A 148 -14.26 -14.77 2.09
N LYS A 149 -14.47 -13.84 3.02
CA LYS A 149 -15.22 -14.06 4.26
C LYS A 149 -15.96 -12.79 4.67
N ASP A 150 -17.03 -12.94 5.45
CA ASP A 150 -17.69 -11.83 6.14
C ASP A 150 -16.74 -11.23 7.19
N LEU A 151 -16.95 -9.96 7.59
CA LEU A 151 -16.10 -9.27 8.57
C LEU A 151 -15.99 -10.02 9.91
N GLY A 152 -17.07 -10.62 10.39
CA GLY A 152 -17.10 -11.44 11.61
C GLY A 152 -16.80 -12.93 11.37
N GLY A 153 -16.57 -13.34 10.13
CA GLY A 153 -16.33 -14.73 9.77
C GLY A 153 -14.93 -15.21 10.14
N THR A 154 -14.81 -16.52 10.39
CA THR A 154 -13.52 -17.15 10.73
C THR A 154 -12.82 -17.79 9.55
N THR A 155 -13.56 -18.20 8.51
CA THR A 155 -13.05 -19.03 7.42
C THR A 155 -13.19 -18.34 6.07
N PHE A 156 -12.09 -18.25 5.32
CA PHE A 156 -12.12 -17.85 3.93
C PHE A 156 -12.60 -18.99 3.04
N ARG A 157 -13.48 -18.68 2.08
CA ARG A 157 -14.04 -19.64 1.13
C ARG A 157 -13.66 -19.24 -0.29
N ASN A 158 -13.25 -20.19 -1.12
CA ASN A 158 -12.95 -19.96 -2.53
C ASN A 158 -14.23 -19.58 -3.27
N THR A 159 -14.23 -18.43 -3.92
CA THR A 159 -15.39 -17.86 -4.64
C THR A 159 -15.14 -17.62 -6.10
N ALA A 160 -13.88 -17.56 -6.51
CA ALA A 160 -13.54 -17.39 -7.93
C ALA A 160 -12.13 -17.93 -8.23
N ASN A 161 -11.94 -18.36 -9.46
CA ASN A 161 -10.65 -18.77 -10.00
C ASN A 161 -10.51 -18.24 -11.42
N PHE A 162 -9.60 -17.29 -11.64
CA PHE A 162 -9.38 -16.68 -12.94
C PHE A 162 -8.09 -17.18 -13.57
N LEU A 163 -8.14 -17.48 -14.86
CA LEU A 163 -6.96 -17.74 -15.66
C LEU A 163 -6.46 -16.41 -16.21
N ILE A 164 -5.20 -16.04 -15.92
CA ILE A 164 -4.58 -14.81 -16.43
C ILE A 164 -3.56 -15.22 -17.50
N HIS A 165 -3.63 -14.57 -18.65
CA HIS A 165 -2.62 -14.71 -19.71
C HIS A 165 -1.74 -13.45 -19.72
N CYS A 166 -0.50 -13.57 -19.28
CA CYS A 166 0.48 -12.51 -19.29
C CYS A 166 1.25 -12.54 -20.62
N LEU A 167 1.08 -11.49 -21.42
CA LEU A 167 1.73 -11.34 -22.74
C LEU A 167 3.09 -10.68 -22.64
N GLY A 168 3.26 -9.69 -21.74
CA GLY A 168 4.49 -8.98 -21.48
C GLY A 168 4.71 -8.87 -19.97
N PRO A 169 5.74 -9.52 -19.42
CA PRO A 169 5.96 -9.53 -17.97
C PRO A 169 6.41 -8.16 -17.46
N ILE A 170 6.06 -7.84 -16.22
CA ILE A 170 6.57 -6.66 -15.53
C ILE A 170 8.00 -6.92 -15.02
N ASN A 171 8.81 -5.86 -14.94
CA ASN A 171 10.14 -5.96 -14.36
C ASN A 171 10.06 -6.32 -12.87
N GLN A 172 10.88 -7.26 -12.41
CA GLN A 172 10.90 -7.70 -11.02
C GLN A 172 11.26 -6.57 -10.02
N ASN A 173 11.96 -5.53 -10.46
CA ASN A 173 12.24 -4.35 -9.63
C ASN A 173 11.01 -3.48 -9.37
N GLU A 174 9.92 -3.71 -10.10
CA GLU A 174 8.65 -2.98 -9.96
C GLU A 174 7.61 -3.72 -9.12
N LEU A 175 7.95 -4.93 -8.64
CA LEU A 175 7.07 -5.71 -7.77
C LEU A 175 6.82 -5.00 -6.44
N PHE A 176 5.73 -5.37 -5.78
CA PHE A 176 5.38 -4.81 -4.49
C PHE A 176 6.39 -5.20 -3.40
N PRO A 177 6.59 -4.37 -2.39
CA PRO A 177 7.41 -4.72 -1.23
C PRO A 177 6.81 -5.90 -0.46
N LEU A 178 7.66 -6.66 0.22
CA LEU A 178 7.23 -7.74 1.10
C LEU A 178 6.37 -7.22 2.26
N GLY A 179 5.45 -8.07 2.73
CA GLY A 179 4.67 -7.84 3.93
C GLY A 179 3.55 -6.82 3.77
N LEU A 180 3.01 -6.64 2.56
CA LEU A 180 1.72 -5.95 2.40
C LEU A 180 0.63 -6.72 3.12
N SER A 181 -0.22 -6.00 3.85
CA SER A 181 -1.41 -6.57 4.48
C SER A 181 -2.54 -6.79 3.48
N MET A 182 -3.60 -7.44 3.91
CA MET A 182 -4.83 -7.54 3.12
C MET A 182 -5.61 -6.21 3.03
N HIS A 183 -5.16 -5.17 3.72
CA HIS A 183 -5.76 -3.84 3.75
C HIS A 183 -4.82 -2.82 3.11
N CYS A 184 -4.78 -2.78 1.77
CA CYS A 184 -4.04 -1.76 1.04
C CYS A 184 -4.97 -0.61 0.63
N GLY A 185 -4.47 0.62 0.69
CA GLY A 185 -5.26 1.82 0.44
C GLY A 185 -6.28 2.12 1.54
N SER A 186 -7.15 3.09 1.29
CA SER A 186 -8.26 3.36 2.20
C SER A 186 -9.41 2.39 1.93
N GLY A 187 -10.07 1.92 2.98
CA GLY A 187 -11.18 0.98 2.88
C GLY A 187 -11.82 0.70 4.23
N ILE A 188 -12.40 -0.49 4.39
CA ILE A 188 -13.10 -0.90 5.62
C ILE A 188 -12.22 -0.73 6.85
N SER A 189 -10.94 -1.14 6.79
CA SER A 189 -10.03 -1.04 7.93
C SER A 189 -9.76 0.40 8.34
N SER A 190 -9.53 1.32 7.39
CA SER A 190 -9.32 2.73 7.73
C SER A 190 -10.56 3.36 8.35
N GLY A 191 -11.76 3.05 7.82
CA GLY A 191 -13.04 3.51 8.37
C GLY A 191 -13.29 3.01 9.79
N SER A 192 -13.07 1.72 10.05
CA SER A 192 -13.26 1.12 11.38
C SER A 192 -12.30 1.71 12.43
N HIS A 193 -11.11 2.14 12.04
CA HIS A 193 -10.16 2.85 12.89
C HIS A 193 -10.40 4.37 13.01
N GLY A 194 -11.51 4.87 12.45
CA GLY A 194 -11.91 6.26 12.56
C GLY A 194 -11.19 7.22 11.61
N LEU A 195 -10.65 6.73 10.50
CA LEU A 195 -10.08 7.53 9.42
C LEU A 195 -11.09 7.65 8.27
N SER A 196 -11.26 8.86 7.75
CA SER A 196 -12.17 9.16 6.64
C SER A 196 -11.58 10.20 5.70
N ASN A 197 -12.23 10.45 4.56
CA ASN A 197 -11.85 11.45 3.56
C ASN A 197 -10.36 11.39 3.19
N PRO A 198 -9.87 10.23 2.69
CA PRO A 198 -8.49 10.10 2.28
C PRO A 198 -8.18 10.97 1.06
N SER A 199 -6.98 11.57 1.02
CA SER A 199 -6.49 12.23 -0.21
C SER A 199 -6.18 11.22 -1.33
N HIS A 200 -5.88 9.99 -0.95
CA HIS A 200 -5.60 8.87 -1.85
C HIS A 200 -6.41 7.66 -1.35
N SER A 201 -7.38 7.23 -2.15
CA SER A 201 -8.16 6.02 -1.85
C SER A 201 -7.46 4.76 -2.37
N ALA A 202 -6.88 4.84 -3.57
CA ALA A 202 -6.18 3.72 -4.19
C ALA A 202 -4.90 3.33 -3.44
N PRO A 203 -4.56 2.03 -3.41
CA PRO A 203 -3.40 1.54 -2.66
C PRO A 203 -2.05 1.91 -3.27
N ILE A 204 -2.00 2.18 -4.58
CA ILE A 204 -0.75 2.44 -5.30
C ILE A 204 -0.68 3.91 -5.70
N ILE A 205 0.37 4.59 -5.26
CA ILE A 205 0.64 6.00 -5.55
C ILE A 205 1.95 6.09 -6.32
N THR A 206 1.90 6.64 -7.53
CA THR A 206 3.10 6.88 -8.33
C THR A 206 3.48 8.36 -8.23
N THR A 207 4.73 8.62 -7.88
CA THR A 207 5.27 9.98 -7.78
C THR A 207 6.46 10.16 -8.71
N LYS A 208 6.47 11.28 -9.45
CA LYS A 208 7.60 11.64 -10.32
C LYS A 208 8.75 12.32 -9.57
N LEU A 209 8.42 13.02 -8.47
CA LEU A 209 9.39 13.82 -7.72
C LEU A 209 9.85 13.14 -6.42
N GLY A 210 9.41 11.91 -6.15
CA GLY A 210 9.72 11.25 -4.88
C GLY A 210 9.11 11.92 -3.65
N LYS A 211 8.01 12.68 -3.83
CA LYS A 211 7.23 13.30 -2.75
C LYS A 211 5.80 12.82 -2.79
N CYS A 212 5.24 12.54 -1.63
CA CYS A 212 3.83 12.20 -1.47
C CYS A 212 3.32 12.74 -0.14
N ASN A 213 2.04 13.10 -0.10
CA ASN A 213 1.37 13.52 1.14
C ASN A 213 0.00 12.85 1.22
N ILE A 214 -0.12 11.85 2.09
CA ILE A 214 -1.36 11.13 2.33
C ILE A 214 -2.07 11.81 3.51
N THR A 215 -3.32 12.23 3.32
CA THR A 215 -4.08 12.89 4.37
C THR A 215 -5.41 12.20 4.63
N PHE A 216 -5.84 12.24 5.88
CA PHE A 216 -7.12 11.74 6.35
C PHE A 216 -7.77 12.72 7.33
N HIS A 217 -9.09 12.66 7.44
CA HIS A 217 -9.78 13.13 8.63
C HIS A 217 -9.74 12.02 9.68
N ALA A 218 -9.29 12.35 10.89
CA ALA A 218 -9.24 11.41 12.01
C ALA A 218 -10.32 11.78 13.04
N ARG A 219 -11.02 10.77 13.56
CA ARG A 219 -11.93 10.93 14.70
C ARG A 219 -11.15 11.48 15.89
N ALA A 220 -11.82 12.30 16.71
CA ALA A 220 -11.21 12.84 17.92
C ALA A 220 -10.67 11.72 18.84
N GLY A 221 -9.45 11.89 19.31
CA GLY A 221 -8.79 10.92 20.19
C GLY A 221 -8.05 9.77 19.50
N ILE A 222 -8.03 9.75 18.17
CA ILE A 222 -7.20 8.80 17.41
C ILE A 222 -5.82 9.40 17.19
N GLU A 223 -4.80 8.68 17.60
CA GLU A 223 -3.40 8.95 17.24
C GLU A 223 -3.00 8.05 16.07
N VAL A 224 -2.32 8.62 15.09
CA VAL A 224 -1.81 7.90 13.91
C VAL A 224 -0.30 7.97 13.87
N THR A 225 0.33 6.87 13.53
CA THR A 225 1.76 6.80 13.19
C THR A 225 1.92 6.05 11.88
N ALA A 226 3.10 6.14 11.29
CA ALA A 226 3.37 5.47 10.03
C ALA A 226 4.80 4.92 10.00
N SER A 227 5.01 3.94 9.14
CA SER A 227 6.32 3.37 8.82
C SER A 227 6.58 3.45 7.32
N LEU A 228 7.83 3.60 6.95
CA LEU A 228 8.29 3.52 5.56
C LEU A 228 9.30 2.39 5.44
N SER A 229 9.11 1.49 4.48
CA SER A 229 10.00 0.36 4.24
C SER A 229 10.18 0.09 2.75
N LYS A 230 11.30 -0.55 2.40
CA LYS A 230 11.67 -1.00 1.07
C LYS A 230 12.47 -2.29 1.22
N ASP A 231 12.32 -3.25 0.31
CA ASP A 231 12.98 -4.55 0.40
C ASP A 231 14.52 -4.45 0.43
N LYS A 232 15.06 -3.55 -0.38
CA LYS A 232 16.50 -3.25 -0.41
C LYS A 232 16.71 -1.74 -0.48
N VAL A 233 17.42 -1.20 0.49
CA VAL A 233 17.87 0.20 0.52
C VAL A 233 19.34 0.23 0.12
N THR A 234 19.69 0.96 -0.90
CA THR A 234 21.05 0.94 -1.48
C THR A 234 21.82 2.24 -1.33
N GLY A 235 21.14 3.38 -1.34
CA GLY A 235 21.78 4.70 -1.39
C GLY A 235 21.49 5.61 -0.20
N SER A 236 20.63 5.23 0.73
CA SER A 236 20.27 6.12 1.83
C SER A 236 21.28 6.10 2.97
N LYS A 237 21.82 7.27 3.31
CA LYS A 237 22.65 7.49 4.51
C LYS A 237 21.86 7.39 5.81
N TYR A 238 20.55 7.64 5.76
CA TYR A 238 19.67 7.72 6.93
C TYR A 238 18.66 6.57 6.93
N PRO A 239 18.19 6.13 8.10
CA PRO A 239 17.13 5.13 8.17
C PRO A 239 15.83 5.67 7.57
N LEU A 240 15.02 4.80 6.95
CA LEU A 240 13.84 5.19 6.17
C LEU A 240 12.78 5.94 6.99
N GLU A 241 12.70 5.70 8.30
CA GLU A 241 11.82 6.45 9.20
C GLU A 241 12.08 7.97 9.21
N ARG A 242 13.28 8.39 8.82
CA ARG A 242 13.65 9.80 8.67
C ARG A 242 13.06 10.45 7.40
N TYR A 243 12.49 9.66 6.50
CA TYR A 243 11.88 10.14 5.26
C TYR A 243 10.35 10.21 5.33
N LEU A 244 9.82 10.13 6.54
CA LEU A 244 8.40 10.19 6.83
C LEU A 244 8.14 11.12 8.00
N LEU A 245 7.16 12.02 7.86
CA LEU A 245 6.73 12.95 8.91
C LEU A 245 5.21 12.92 9.05
N VAL A 246 4.72 12.44 10.20
CA VAL A 246 3.30 12.47 10.54
C VAL A 246 2.98 13.74 11.32
N THR A 247 1.95 14.45 10.88
CA THR A 247 1.47 15.69 11.50
C THR A 247 -0.01 15.58 11.81
N HIS A 248 -0.39 15.92 13.03
CA HIS A 248 -1.78 15.95 13.50
C HIS A 248 -2.27 17.39 13.59
N LEU A 249 -3.31 17.74 12.85
CA LEU A 249 -3.92 19.06 12.81
C LEU A 249 -5.41 18.94 13.17
N ARG A 250 -5.78 19.14 14.44
CA ARG A 250 -7.17 19.01 14.91
C ARG A 250 -7.76 17.65 14.47
N SER A 251 -8.64 17.65 13.47
CA SER A 251 -9.27 16.47 12.89
C SER A 251 -8.56 15.92 11.64
N LYS A 252 -7.43 16.51 11.22
CA LYS A 252 -6.69 16.09 10.03
C LYS A 252 -5.35 15.49 10.38
N VAL A 253 -5.05 14.33 9.81
CA VAL A 253 -3.73 13.69 9.85
C VAL A 253 -3.09 13.83 8.47
N SER A 254 -1.83 14.20 8.44
CA SER A 254 -1.02 14.32 7.23
C SER A 254 0.24 13.47 7.39
N VAL A 255 0.45 12.57 6.46
CA VAL A 255 1.63 11.71 6.36
C VAL A 255 2.45 12.19 5.17
N CYS A 256 3.46 13.00 5.46
CA CYS A 256 4.38 13.50 4.44
C CYS A 256 5.50 12.50 4.23
N ILE A 257 5.75 12.15 2.99
CA ILE A 257 6.77 11.18 2.57
C ILE A 257 7.67 11.86 1.55
N VAL A 258 8.97 11.70 1.73
CA VAL A 258 9.98 12.00 0.73
C VAL A 258 10.83 10.76 0.53
N LEU A 259 11.34 10.53 -0.68
CA LEU A 259 12.08 9.31 -0.98
C LEU A 259 13.56 9.63 -1.19
N PRO A 260 14.49 8.85 -0.61
CA PRO A 260 15.93 9.05 -0.79
C PRO A 260 16.46 8.53 -2.13
N GLU A 261 15.78 7.54 -2.72
CA GLU A 261 16.24 6.83 -3.92
C GLU A 261 15.04 6.30 -4.73
N PRO A 262 15.23 5.90 -6.01
CA PRO A 262 14.17 5.26 -6.79
C PRO A 262 13.71 3.92 -6.20
N GLY A 263 12.49 3.50 -6.53
CA GLY A 263 11.99 2.16 -6.23
C GLY A 263 10.55 2.12 -5.78
N VAL A 264 10.19 0.98 -5.18
CA VAL A 264 8.86 0.68 -4.66
C VAL A 264 8.92 0.55 -3.15
N TYR A 265 8.11 1.36 -2.47
CA TYR A 265 8.09 1.48 -1.01
C TYR A 265 6.74 1.09 -0.45
N LYS A 266 6.75 0.53 0.76
CA LYS A 266 5.56 0.34 1.58
C LYS A 266 5.47 1.42 2.65
N VAL A 267 4.30 2.04 2.76
CA VAL A 267 3.92 2.91 3.88
C VAL A 267 2.86 2.19 4.69
N GLY A 268 3.19 1.76 5.90
CA GLY A 268 2.24 1.18 6.83
C GLY A 268 1.67 2.27 7.73
N LEU A 269 0.34 2.34 7.84
CA LEU A 269 -0.35 3.22 8.78
C LEU A 269 -0.81 2.45 10.00
N PHE A 270 -0.62 3.05 11.17
CA PHE A 270 -0.98 2.46 12.45
C PHE A 270 -1.73 3.50 13.28
N GLY A 271 -2.75 3.06 14.01
CA GLY A 271 -3.56 3.93 14.85
C GLY A 271 -3.80 3.35 16.23
N ARG A 272 -4.06 4.24 17.19
CA ARG A 272 -4.56 3.87 18.51
C ARG A 272 -5.55 4.89 19.02
N SER A 273 -6.52 4.44 19.80
CA SER A 273 -7.36 5.33 20.60
C SER A 273 -6.69 5.64 21.95
N LYS A 274 -7.21 6.61 22.69
CA LYS A 274 -6.69 6.94 24.02
C LYS A 274 -6.78 5.79 25.02
N GLU A 275 -7.68 4.84 24.78
CA GLU A 275 -7.94 3.68 25.63
C GLU A 275 -6.93 2.55 25.41
N HIS A 276 -6.26 2.54 24.26
CA HIS A 276 -5.31 1.50 23.88
C HIS A 276 -3.87 2.00 23.97
N LYS A 277 -2.99 1.22 24.58
CA LYS A 277 -1.57 1.56 24.70
C LYS A 277 -0.79 1.31 23.40
N GLU A 278 -1.18 0.29 22.66
CA GLU A 278 -0.49 -0.17 21.45
C GLU A 278 -1.12 0.37 20.17
N PHE A 279 -0.28 0.57 19.16
CA PHE A 279 -0.73 0.93 17.82
C PHE A 279 -1.14 -0.32 17.05
N ALA A 280 -2.38 -0.36 16.57
CA ALA A 280 -2.87 -1.39 15.67
C ALA A 280 -2.60 -0.97 14.20
N HIS A 281 -2.28 -1.95 13.35
CA HIS A 281 -2.15 -1.73 11.92
C HIS A 281 -3.51 -1.35 11.32
N ILE A 282 -3.52 -0.32 10.45
CA ILE A 282 -4.72 0.16 9.77
C ILE A 282 -4.72 -0.29 8.31
N CYS A 283 -3.76 0.19 7.53
CA CYS A 283 -3.65 -0.11 6.11
C CYS A 283 -2.24 0.16 5.59
N ASP A 284 -1.95 -0.36 4.40
CA ASP A 284 -0.69 -0.13 3.69
C ASP A 284 -0.93 0.66 2.40
N TYR A 285 0.03 1.50 2.04
CA TYR A 285 0.14 2.11 0.72
C TYR A 285 1.44 1.69 0.06
N VAL A 286 1.40 1.58 -1.25
CA VAL A 286 2.58 1.38 -2.10
C VAL A 286 2.92 2.69 -2.77
N ILE A 287 4.14 3.19 -2.57
CA ILE A 287 4.65 4.38 -3.25
C ILE A 287 5.68 3.95 -4.30
N ARG A 288 5.45 4.35 -5.55
CA ARG A 288 6.33 4.06 -6.68
C ARG A 288 7.03 5.34 -7.16
N CYS A 289 8.35 5.30 -7.27
CA CYS A 289 9.15 6.37 -7.85
C CYS A 289 10.31 5.76 -8.66
N PHE A 290 10.35 6.03 -9.95
CA PHE A 290 11.39 5.52 -10.85
C PHE A 290 12.28 6.62 -11.42
N SER A 291 12.05 7.89 -11.04
CA SER A 291 13.01 8.99 -11.24
C SER A 291 14.06 8.97 -10.11
N GLU A 292 15.09 9.79 -10.25
CA GLU A 292 16.19 9.93 -9.27
C GLU A 292 15.84 10.99 -8.19
N PRO A 293 15.06 10.66 -7.15
CA PRO A 293 14.80 11.58 -6.06
C PRO A 293 16.04 11.69 -5.18
N SER A 294 16.30 12.89 -4.67
CA SER A 294 17.43 13.16 -3.78
C SER A 294 16.99 14.03 -2.58
N TRP A 295 15.85 13.69 -1.98
CA TRP A 295 15.33 14.47 -0.87
C TRP A 295 16.14 14.24 0.41
N PRO A 296 16.47 15.30 1.16
CA PRO A 296 17.02 15.17 2.50
C PRO A 296 15.97 14.58 3.45
N PRO A 297 16.41 13.89 4.52
CA PRO A 297 15.49 13.35 5.53
C PRO A 297 14.75 14.48 6.25
N PHE A 298 13.63 14.17 6.89
CA PHE A 298 13.00 15.03 7.89
C PHE A 298 13.83 15.03 9.19
N PRO A 299 13.61 16.01 10.09
CA PRO A 299 14.24 15.97 11.43
C PRO A 299 13.81 14.73 12.21
N LYS A 300 14.65 14.28 13.12
CA LYS A 300 14.32 13.21 14.05
C LYS A 300 13.18 13.67 14.97
N VAL A 301 12.12 12.86 15.05
CA VAL A 301 10.88 13.16 15.78
C VAL A 301 10.91 12.49 17.16
N TYR A 302 10.49 13.21 18.21
CA TYR A 302 10.32 12.70 19.57
C TYR A 302 8.84 12.58 19.94
N SER A 303 8.54 11.82 20.98
CA SER A 303 7.16 11.39 21.33
C SER A 303 6.16 12.54 21.48
N LEU A 304 6.55 13.66 22.05
CA LEU A 304 5.67 14.81 22.26
C LEU A 304 5.25 15.53 20.97
N TRP A 305 5.97 15.30 19.86
CA TRP A 305 5.61 15.84 18.56
C TRP A 305 4.18 15.47 18.15
N ARG A 306 3.72 14.27 18.50
CA ARG A 306 2.39 13.74 18.18
C ARG A 306 1.23 14.50 18.83
N ARG A 307 1.49 15.39 19.77
CA ARG A 307 0.46 16.20 20.46
C ARG A 307 -0.03 17.40 19.66
N GLY A 308 0.02 17.31 18.32
CA GLY A 308 -0.48 18.33 17.41
C GLY A 308 0.54 19.40 17.03
N CYS A 309 1.82 19.10 17.16
CA CYS A 309 2.89 19.97 16.67
C CYS A 309 2.94 19.97 15.13
N VAL A 310 3.29 21.11 14.53
CA VAL A 310 3.41 21.28 13.09
C VAL A 310 4.69 22.00 12.74
N LEU A 311 5.55 21.37 11.96
CA LEU A 311 6.75 21.99 11.43
C LEU A 311 6.42 22.69 10.10
N LEU A 312 6.58 23.98 10.08
CA LEU A 312 6.44 24.81 8.88
C LEU A 312 7.80 24.94 8.19
N GLU A 313 8.82 25.38 8.96
CA GLU A 313 10.19 25.56 8.51
C GLU A 313 11.19 25.30 9.65
N PRO A 314 12.39 24.76 9.35
CA PRO A 314 12.79 24.09 8.13
C PRO A 314 12.23 22.65 8.08
N ARG A 315 11.82 22.18 6.90
CA ARG A 315 11.30 20.80 6.75
C ARG A 315 12.39 19.75 6.51
N THR A 316 13.59 20.20 6.17
CA THR A 316 14.77 19.32 6.09
C THR A 316 15.31 19.01 7.48
N GLY A 317 15.74 17.77 7.71
CA GLY A 317 16.39 17.33 8.94
C GLY A 317 17.91 17.56 8.96
N VAL A 318 18.48 18.04 7.85
CA VAL A 318 19.89 18.40 7.73
C VAL A 318 19.97 19.89 7.44
N LEU A 319 20.60 20.64 8.33
CA LEU A 319 20.77 22.08 8.23
C LEU A 319 22.16 22.40 7.72
N GLN A 320 22.28 23.48 6.94
CA GLN A 320 23.56 23.95 6.46
C GLN A 320 24.39 24.56 7.61
N ALA A 321 25.65 24.13 7.73
CA ALA A 321 26.56 24.71 8.70
C ALA A 321 26.86 26.18 8.41
N GLN A 322 27.17 26.97 9.46
CA GLN A 322 27.54 28.39 9.36
C GLN A 322 26.51 29.25 8.60
N SER A 323 25.22 28.98 8.80
CA SER A 323 24.14 29.68 8.12
C SER A 323 23.03 30.11 9.07
N TRP A 324 22.24 31.09 8.65
CA TRP A 324 21.01 31.48 9.33
C TRP A 324 19.85 30.67 8.79
N VAL A 325 19.07 30.04 9.67
CA VAL A 325 17.91 29.21 9.32
C VAL A 325 16.68 29.73 10.03
N ARG A 326 15.62 29.99 9.26
CA ARG A 326 14.31 30.36 9.79
C ARG A 326 13.62 29.14 10.37
N PHE A 327 13.26 29.23 11.66
CA PHE A 327 12.41 28.24 12.34
C PHE A 327 10.99 28.79 12.44
N ARG A 328 10.01 27.98 12.06
CA ARG A 328 8.58 28.25 12.20
C ARG A 328 7.87 26.95 12.60
N VAL A 329 7.25 26.95 13.77
CA VAL A 329 6.63 25.74 14.32
C VAL A 329 5.39 26.08 15.14
N LYS A 330 4.33 25.27 15.01
CA LYS A 330 3.20 25.31 15.93
C LYS A 330 3.42 24.28 17.01
N VAL A 331 3.41 24.70 18.27
CA VAL A 331 3.51 23.82 19.44
C VAL A 331 2.34 24.17 20.37
N PRO A 332 1.25 23.39 20.31
CA PRO A 332 0.08 23.67 21.14
C PRO A 332 0.41 23.61 22.62
N LYS A 333 -0.14 24.55 23.41
CA LYS A 333 0.02 24.64 24.87
C LYS A 333 1.47 24.84 25.34
N ALA A 334 2.40 25.19 24.47
CA ALA A 334 3.74 25.57 24.89
C ALA A 334 3.74 26.99 25.46
N HIS A 335 4.42 27.19 26.55
CA HIS A 335 4.70 28.50 27.14
C HIS A 335 5.98 29.12 26.59
N LYS A 336 6.86 28.28 26.06
CA LYS A 336 8.14 28.67 25.49
C LYS A 336 8.59 27.63 24.48
N ALA A 337 9.13 28.10 23.35
CA ALA A 337 9.82 27.27 22.38
C ALA A 337 11.23 27.77 22.16
N VAL A 338 12.18 26.87 22.07
CA VAL A 338 13.60 27.20 21.95
C VAL A 338 14.28 26.29 20.95
N VAL A 339 15.28 26.81 20.28
CA VAL A 339 16.24 26.03 19.50
C VAL A 339 17.55 25.98 20.26
N LEU A 340 17.98 24.76 20.53
CA LEU A 340 19.23 24.42 21.22
C LEU A 340 20.25 23.98 20.17
N GLY A 341 21.24 24.78 19.95
CA GLY A 341 22.36 24.53 19.04
C GLY A 341 23.66 24.97 19.72
N GLN A 342 24.53 25.68 19.00
CA GLN A 342 25.72 26.32 19.57
C GLN A 342 25.29 27.33 20.62
N GLU A 343 24.22 28.07 20.33
CA GLU A 343 23.58 28.97 21.30
C GLU A 343 22.12 28.55 21.50
N LYS A 344 21.56 29.02 22.62
CA LYS A 344 20.13 28.83 22.93
C LYS A 344 19.35 30.02 22.39
N THR A 345 18.57 29.81 21.31
CA THR A 345 17.71 30.81 20.73
C THR A 345 16.27 30.61 21.17
N VAL A 346 15.65 31.64 21.75
CA VAL A 346 14.22 31.63 22.12
C VAL A 346 13.39 32.11 20.93
N LEU A 347 12.44 31.27 20.50
CA LEU A 347 11.51 31.63 19.44
C LEU A 347 10.42 32.57 19.97
N GLN A 348 9.95 33.47 19.13
CA GLN A 348 8.87 34.41 19.45
C GLN A 348 7.53 33.85 19.00
N LEU A 349 6.50 34.03 19.81
CA LEU A 349 5.14 33.62 19.46
C LEU A 349 4.47 34.70 18.62
N SER A 350 4.13 34.38 17.38
CA SER A 350 3.40 35.30 16.50
C SER A 350 1.89 35.31 16.83
N PRO A 351 1.14 36.35 16.37
CA PRO A 351 -0.33 36.39 16.52
C PRO A 351 -1.05 35.18 15.90
N SER A 352 -0.43 34.55 14.90
CA SER A 352 -0.96 33.33 14.23
C SER A 352 -0.67 32.02 14.99
N THR A 353 -0.23 32.12 16.26
CA THR A 353 0.14 30.99 17.12
C THR A 353 1.29 30.14 16.58
N VAL A 354 2.19 30.76 15.84
CA VAL A 354 3.43 30.16 15.33
C VAL A 354 4.61 30.66 16.14
N TRP A 355 5.40 29.77 16.66
CA TRP A 355 6.71 30.06 17.23
C TRP A 355 7.71 30.25 16.09
N GLU A 356 8.37 31.37 16.01
CA GLU A 356 9.27 31.69 14.90
C GLU A 356 10.50 32.50 15.33
N GLY A 357 11.57 32.35 14.58
CA GLY A 357 12.82 33.07 14.76
C GLY A 357 13.92 32.58 13.81
N ASP A 358 14.90 33.43 13.59
CA ASP A 358 16.10 33.10 12.84
C ASP A 358 17.16 32.60 13.80
N VAL A 359 17.79 31.47 13.47
CA VAL A 359 18.74 30.75 14.30
C VAL A 359 20.04 30.57 13.53
N PHE A 360 21.17 31.00 14.13
CA PHE A 360 22.48 30.71 13.56
C PHE A 360 22.86 29.26 13.82
N ILE A 361 23.19 28.53 12.74
CA ILE A 361 23.61 27.14 12.78
C ILE A 361 25.12 27.05 12.89
N GLY A 362 25.60 26.35 13.89
CA GLY A 362 27.03 26.24 14.21
C GLY A 362 27.80 25.34 13.25
N ALA A 363 28.85 24.72 13.76
CA ALA A 363 29.77 23.88 12.99
C ALA A 363 29.16 22.59 12.50
N MET A 364 29.68 22.07 11.40
CA MET A 364 29.32 20.76 10.85
C MET A 364 29.50 19.66 11.91
N GLY A 365 28.61 18.67 11.88
CA GLY A 365 28.62 17.53 12.79
C GLY A 365 27.95 17.79 14.15
N THR A 366 27.53 19.02 14.44
CA THR A 366 26.76 19.34 15.64
C THR A 366 25.27 18.95 15.47
N GLN A 367 24.55 18.88 16.57
CA GLN A 367 23.11 18.60 16.58
C GLN A 367 22.34 19.83 17.06
N VAL A 368 21.30 20.19 16.32
CA VAL A 368 20.36 21.26 16.68
C VAL A 368 19.05 20.62 17.14
N ARG A 369 18.49 21.06 18.26
CA ARG A 369 17.26 20.51 18.84
C ARG A 369 16.21 21.61 19.00
N LEU A 370 15.02 21.36 18.52
CA LEU A 370 13.83 22.15 18.83
C LEU A 370 13.20 21.57 20.10
N ALA A 371 13.04 22.39 21.12
CA ALA A 371 12.47 22.00 22.41
C ALA A 371 11.42 23.02 22.87
N ALA A 372 10.50 22.59 23.72
CA ALA A 372 9.48 23.44 24.30
C ALA A 372 9.27 23.17 25.78
N SER A 373 8.80 24.20 26.51
CA SER A 373 8.31 24.08 27.87
C SER A 373 6.78 24.17 27.88
N PHE A 374 6.14 23.25 28.61
CA PHE A 374 4.69 23.16 28.75
C PHE A 374 4.20 23.60 30.14
N SER A 375 5.09 24.09 31.00
CA SER A 375 4.78 24.62 32.33
C SER A 375 5.35 26.02 32.49
N GLN A 376 4.60 26.91 33.14
CA GLN A 376 5.07 28.26 33.48
C GLN A 376 6.11 28.24 34.60
N HIS A 377 6.04 27.27 35.50
CA HIS A 377 6.85 27.20 36.73
C HIS A 377 8.03 26.22 36.63
N CYS A 378 8.09 25.43 35.55
CA CYS A 378 9.18 24.48 35.35
C CYS A 378 10.06 24.91 34.19
N SER A 379 11.35 24.98 34.45
CA SER A 379 12.36 25.28 33.41
C SER A 379 12.71 24.08 32.52
N SER A 380 12.04 22.93 32.72
CA SER A 380 12.29 21.74 31.92
C SER A 380 11.89 21.97 30.47
N LEU A 381 12.81 21.62 29.59
CA LEU A 381 12.61 21.66 28.13
C LEU A 381 12.49 20.24 27.60
N GLU A 382 11.39 19.99 26.92
CA GLU A 382 11.11 18.72 26.26
C GLU A 382 11.50 18.81 24.79
N VAL A 383 12.36 17.90 24.32
CA VAL A 383 12.80 17.86 22.93
C VAL A 383 11.68 17.34 22.03
N LEU A 384 11.39 18.09 20.98
CA LEU A 384 10.36 17.77 19.98
C LEU A 384 10.97 17.23 18.70
N LEU A 385 12.01 17.89 18.19
CA LEU A 385 12.72 17.54 16.97
C LEU A 385 14.23 17.68 17.15
N ALA A 386 15.00 16.87 16.42
CA ALA A 386 16.44 17.05 16.29
C ALA A 386 16.86 17.09 14.82
N PHE A 387 17.78 18.01 14.54
CA PHE A 387 18.35 18.26 13.23
C PHE A 387 19.84 17.98 13.27
N GLU A 388 20.39 17.51 12.17
CA GLU A 388 21.83 17.37 11.98
C GLU A 388 22.37 18.59 11.24
N VAL A 389 23.62 18.94 11.49
CA VAL A 389 24.31 20.00 10.78
C VAL A 389 25.27 19.39 9.75
N GLY A 390 24.99 19.62 8.47
CA GLY A 390 25.73 19.08 7.35
C GLY A 390 26.48 20.17 6.54
N GLY A 391 27.29 19.74 5.58
CA GLY A 391 28.02 20.63 4.66
C GLY A 391 27.13 21.21 3.56
N ASP A 392 27.08 20.66 2.39
CA ASP A 392 26.44 21.26 1.22
C ASP A 392 24.91 21.23 1.24
N PRO A 393 24.22 22.29 0.80
CA PRO A 393 22.79 22.27 0.57
C PRO A 393 22.50 21.31 -0.59
N PRO A 394 21.41 20.52 -0.51
CA PRO A 394 20.91 19.85 -1.70
C PRO A 394 20.55 20.93 -2.73
N ALA A 395 20.93 20.69 -3.98
CA ALA A 395 20.65 21.61 -5.08
C ALA A 395 19.18 22.08 -5.03
N SER A 396 18.98 23.38 -4.93
CA SER A 396 17.66 23.99 -4.86
C SER A 396 16.88 23.67 -6.15
N LEU A 397 16.02 22.70 -6.09
CA LEU A 397 14.96 22.56 -7.10
C LEU A 397 13.97 23.70 -6.83
N GLY A 398 14.02 24.70 -7.72
CA GLY A 398 13.18 25.88 -7.66
C GLY A 398 11.71 25.51 -7.42
N CYS A 399 11.12 26.11 -6.41
CA CYS A 399 9.68 26.19 -6.25
C CYS A 399 9.14 27.09 -7.36
N SER A 400 8.70 26.50 -8.46
CA SER A 400 7.71 27.16 -9.31
C SER A 400 6.32 26.78 -8.79
N GLY A 401 5.54 27.81 -8.53
CA GLY A 401 4.26 27.96 -7.86
C GLY A 401 3.18 26.91 -8.01
#